data_f28317fef9df5af0285ed4e2ea94bb25
#
_entry.id   f28317fef9df5af0285ed4e2ea94bb25
#
_cell.length_a   1.000
_cell.length_b   1.000
_cell.length_c   1.000
_cell.angle_alpha   90.00
_cell.angle_beta   90.00
_cell.angle_gamma   90.00
#
_symmetry.space_group_name_H-M   'P 1'
#
loop_
_entity.id
_entity.type
_entity.pdbx_description
1 polymer ?
#
loop_
_entity_poly.entity_id
_entity_poly.type
_entity_poly.pdbx_seq_one_letter_code
_entity_poly.pdbx_strand_id
1 'polypeptide(L)'
;RPPRSTLFPYTTLFRSADQIEKRSGTEVRVTVPGHTQRGGTPCPYDRALCTRLGAAAAQAIIDEDYGYMIAMINDKTKRVPLKDVAGKLKTVDPDCQMIKEAKTIGISFGD
;
A
#
# COMPACT_ATOMS: atom_id res chain seq x y z
N ARG A 1 5.75 19.76 -17.51
CA ARG A 1 5.18 18.69 -16.66
C ARG A 1 4.16 17.94 -17.51
N PRO A 2 4.28 16.64 -17.72
CA PRO A 2 3.21 15.88 -18.35
C PRO A 2 1.95 15.96 -17.48
N PRO A 3 0.75 15.98 -18.07
CA PRO A 3 -0.49 16.07 -17.31
C PRO A 3 -0.64 14.85 -16.41
N ARG A 4 -1.00 15.10 -15.17
CA ARG A 4 -1.11 14.14 -14.04
C ARG A 4 -2.21 13.08 -14.20
N SER A 5 -2.78 12.86 -15.36
CA SER A 5 -4.10 12.25 -15.43
C SER A 5 -4.26 11.03 -16.34
N THR A 6 -3.20 10.46 -16.88
CA THR A 6 -3.40 9.42 -17.90
C THR A 6 -3.45 7.98 -17.36
N LEU A 7 -3.11 7.72 -16.10
CA LEU A 7 -3.07 6.34 -15.60
C LEU A 7 -4.41 5.80 -15.08
N PHE A 8 -5.32 6.64 -14.58
CA PHE A 8 -6.71 6.26 -14.26
C PHE A 8 -7.58 7.52 -14.26
N PRO A 9 -8.08 7.97 -15.42
CA PRO A 9 -9.03 9.06 -15.39
C PRO A 9 -10.32 8.58 -14.71
N TYR A 10 -10.81 9.32 -13.70
CA TYR A 10 -12.13 9.14 -13.10
C TYR A 10 -13.22 8.95 -14.17
N THR A 11 -13.05 9.60 -15.32
CA THR A 11 -13.89 9.45 -16.49
C THR A 11 -14.03 8.01 -16.99
N THR A 12 -13.01 7.16 -16.87
CA THR A 12 -13.08 5.76 -17.29
C THR A 12 -14.00 4.95 -16.39
N LEU A 13 -13.96 5.17 -15.08
CA LEU A 13 -14.85 4.49 -14.13
C LEU A 13 -16.31 4.87 -14.36
N PHE A 14 -16.61 6.14 -14.57
CA PHE A 14 -17.95 6.60 -14.86
C PHE A 14 -18.46 6.10 -16.21
N ARG A 15 -17.60 6.05 -17.24
CA ARG A 15 -17.95 5.45 -18.53
C ARG A 15 -18.24 3.96 -18.44
N SER A 16 -17.47 3.23 -17.65
CA SER A 16 -17.69 1.81 -17.40
C SER A 16 -19.01 1.57 -16.66
N ALA A 17 -19.32 2.38 -15.63
CA ALA A 17 -20.58 2.32 -14.92
C ALA A 17 -21.78 2.56 -15.85
N ASP A 18 -21.75 3.61 -16.66
CA ASP A 18 -22.80 3.93 -17.65
C ASP A 18 -22.99 2.78 -18.66
N GLN A 19 -21.91 2.16 -19.13
CA GLN A 19 -22.00 1.01 -20.03
C GLN A 19 -22.60 -0.23 -19.36
N ILE A 20 -22.25 -0.48 -18.10
CA ILE A 20 -22.81 -1.60 -17.34
C ILE A 20 -24.30 -1.36 -17.12
N GLU A 21 -24.69 -0.16 -16.69
CA GLU A 21 -26.08 0.20 -16.46
C GLU A 21 -26.93 0.04 -17.73
N LYS A 22 -26.44 0.56 -18.86
CA LYS A 22 -27.13 0.43 -20.17
C LYS A 22 -27.29 -1.03 -20.62
N ARG A 23 -26.33 -1.91 -20.29
CA ARG A 23 -26.38 -3.32 -20.71
C ARG A 23 -27.17 -4.22 -19.76
N SER A 24 -27.13 -3.93 -18.47
CA SER A 24 -27.76 -4.75 -17.44
C SER A 24 -29.18 -4.28 -17.10
N GLY A 25 -29.51 -3.02 -17.36
CA GLY A 25 -30.76 -2.39 -16.90
C GLY A 25 -30.82 -2.18 -15.39
N THR A 26 -29.68 -2.32 -14.69
CA THR A 26 -29.58 -2.20 -13.23
C THR A 26 -28.85 -0.91 -12.88
N GLU A 27 -29.34 -0.17 -11.88
CA GLU A 27 -28.68 1.04 -11.37
C GLU A 27 -27.24 0.70 -10.94
N VAL A 28 -26.27 1.47 -11.44
CA VAL A 28 -24.85 1.29 -11.12
C VAL A 28 -24.31 2.51 -10.37
N ARG A 29 -23.68 2.26 -9.23
CA ARG A 29 -23.03 3.29 -8.43
C ARG A 29 -21.53 3.08 -8.38
N VAL A 30 -20.77 4.15 -8.62
CA VAL A 30 -19.30 4.13 -8.54
C VAL A 30 -18.87 4.59 -7.17
N THR A 31 -18.10 3.75 -6.48
CA THR A 31 -17.42 4.11 -5.24
C THR A 31 -15.91 4.03 -5.46
N VAL A 32 -15.21 5.10 -5.10
CA VAL A 32 -13.75 5.17 -5.16
C VAL A 32 -13.21 5.20 -3.72
N PRO A 33 -12.99 4.04 -3.09
CA PRO A 33 -12.45 3.98 -1.74
C PRO A 33 -10.96 4.39 -1.76
N GLY A 34 -10.67 5.65 -1.43
CA GLY A 34 -9.31 6.17 -1.37
C GLY A 34 -8.57 5.68 -0.11
N HIS A 35 -8.29 6.58 0.79
CA HIS A 35 -7.60 6.30 2.07
C HIS A 35 -8.36 5.34 2.99
N THR A 36 -9.65 5.13 2.78
CA THR A 36 -10.45 4.15 3.52
C THR A 36 -9.86 2.74 3.45
N GLN A 37 -9.24 2.37 2.33
CA GLN A 37 -8.56 1.08 2.19
C GLN A 37 -7.24 0.98 2.97
N ARG A 38 -6.66 2.11 3.33
CA ARG A 38 -5.44 2.18 4.14
C ARG A 38 -5.75 2.48 5.60
N GLY A 39 -6.99 2.81 5.89
CA GLY A 39 -7.42 3.25 7.19
C GLY A 39 -7.83 2.08 8.09
N GLY A 40 -7.89 2.39 9.34
CA GLY A 40 -8.25 1.52 10.45
C GLY A 40 -7.56 2.02 11.71
N THR A 41 -8.09 1.66 12.86
CA THR A 41 -7.42 1.96 14.13
C THR A 41 -6.14 1.12 14.21
N PRO A 42 -4.95 1.74 14.44
CA PRO A 42 -3.71 0.99 14.58
C PRO A 42 -3.78 -0.04 15.69
N CYS A 43 -3.35 -1.25 15.41
CA CYS A 43 -3.22 -2.29 16.42
C CYS A 43 -1.99 -2.04 17.33
N PRO A 44 -1.85 -2.74 18.47
CA PRO A 44 -0.68 -2.59 19.35
C PRO A 44 0.65 -2.79 18.64
N TYR A 45 0.73 -3.73 17.70
CA TYR A 45 1.92 -3.96 16.89
C TYR A 45 2.27 -2.73 16.04
N ASP A 46 1.30 -2.13 15.36
CA ASP A 46 1.53 -0.93 14.53
C ASP A 46 2.09 0.22 15.38
N ARG A 47 1.53 0.41 16.57
CA ARG A 47 1.95 1.47 17.49
C ARG A 47 3.38 1.26 17.97
N ALA A 48 3.73 0.05 18.39
CA ALA A 48 5.08 -0.30 18.81
C ALA A 48 6.09 -0.14 17.66
N LEU A 49 5.74 -0.64 16.47
CA LEU A 49 6.55 -0.52 15.26
C LEU A 49 6.81 0.94 14.88
N CYS A 50 5.75 1.76 14.82
CA CYS A 50 5.88 3.18 14.48
C CYS A 50 6.72 3.95 15.51
N THR A 51 6.57 3.64 16.80
CA THR A 51 7.39 4.25 17.85
C THR A 51 8.87 3.92 17.66
N ARG A 52 9.20 2.65 17.39
CA ARG A 52 10.59 2.21 17.18
C ARG A 52 11.19 2.86 15.92
N LEU A 53 10.45 2.87 14.82
CA LEU A 53 10.91 3.50 13.57
C LEU A 53 11.06 5.01 13.74
N GLY A 54 10.11 5.68 14.41
CA GLY A 54 10.14 7.11 14.67
C GLY A 54 11.33 7.51 15.56
N ALA A 55 11.60 6.76 16.63
CA ALA A 55 12.74 7.00 17.50
C ALA A 55 14.07 6.85 16.73
N ALA A 56 14.21 5.80 15.92
CA ALA A 56 15.39 5.61 15.10
C ALA A 56 15.57 6.68 14.02
N ALA A 57 14.46 7.18 13.45
CA ALA A 57 14.51 8.30 12.49
C ALA A 57 14.92 9.61 13.17
N ALA A 58 14.40 9.90 14.37
CA ALA A 58 14.81 11.06 15.15
C ALA A 58 16.31 11.00 15.50
N GLN A 59 16.80 9.83 15.90
CA GLN A 59 18.21 9.66 16.17
C GLN A 59 19.08 9.89 14.93
N ALA A 60 18.65 9.42 13.75
CA ALA A 60 19.37 9.65 12.50
C ALA A 60 19.47 11.16 12.16
N ILE A 61 18.42 11.93 12.46
CA ILE A 61 18.41 13.39 12.29
C ILE A 61 19.39 14.05 13.28
N ILE A 62 19.39 13.63 14.54
CA ILE A 62 20.31 14.14 15.57
C ILE A 62 21.77 13.84 15.19
N ASP A 63 22.02 12.64 14.64
CA ASP A 63 23.34 12.22 14.16
C ASP A 63 23.75 12.93 12.84
N GLU A 64 22.87 13.76 12.26
CA GLU A 64 23.05 14.39 10.93
C GLU A 64 23.33 13.36 9.81
N ASP A 65 22.82 12.12 9.98
CA ASP A 65 23.04 11.01 9.05
C ASP A 65 21.83 10.87 8.11
N TYR A 66 21.94 11.49 6.95
CA TYR A 66 20.87 11.61 5.94
C TYR A 66 21.06 10.64 4.78
N GLY A 67 20.02 10.50 3.95
CA GLY A 67 20.05 9.66 2.75
C GLY A 67 19.71 8.20 3.01
N TYR A 68 19.08 7.90 4.15
CA TYR A 68 18.67 6.56 4.55
C TYR A 68 17.17 6.45 4.78
N MET A 69 16.66 5.26 4.59
CA MET A 69 15.35 4.81 5.07
C MET A 69 15.56 4.01 6.35
N ILE A 70 14.75 4.26 7.36
CA ILE A 70 14.72 3.41 8.56
C ILE A 70 13.86 2.18 8.26
N ALA A 71 14.43 1.00 8.34
CA ALA A 71 13.77 -0.27 8.12
C ALA A 71 13.77 -1.14 9.37
N MET A 72 12.78 -2.03 9.48
CA MET A 72 12.75 -3.10 10.48
C MET A 72 13.23 -4.39 9.81
N ILE A 73 14.36 -4.93 10.26
CA ILE A 73 14.96 -6.17 9.75
C ILE A 73 15.31 -7.08 10.91
N ASN A 74 14.73 -8.27 10.97
CA ASN A 74 14.91 -9.23 12.05
C ASN A 74 14.69 -8.59 13.44
N ASP A 75 13.60 -7.87 13.58
CA ASP A 75 13.19 -7.16 14.81
C ASP A 75 14.20 -6.10 15.32
N LYS A 76 15.03 -5.58 14.43
CA LYS A 76 15.97 -4.49 14.71
C LYS A 76 15.79 -3.36 13.69
N THR A 77 15.86 -2.12 14.15
CA THR A 77 15.89 -0.96 13.26
C THR A 77 17.25 -0.88 12.57
N LYS A 78 17.24 -0.65 11.26
CA LYS A 78 18.44 -0.46 10.43
C LYS A 78 18.28 0.74 9.52
N ARG A 79 19.37 1.43 9.24
CA ARG A 79 19.48 2.48 8.22
C ARG A 79 19.82 1.81 6.89
N VAL A 80 18.94 1.95 5.90
CA VAL A 80 19.10 1.39 4.55
C VAL A 80 19.29 2.56 3.58
N PRO A 81 20.37 2.61 2.80
CA PRO A 81 20.60 3.70 1.86
C PRO A 81 19.44 3.87 0.87
N LEU A 82 18.98 5.09 0.65
CA LEU A 82 17.87 5.36 -0.28
C LEU A 82 18.16 4.87 -1.71
N LYS A 83 19.42 4.87 -2.14
CA LYS A 83 19.86 4.33 -3.43
C LYS A 83 19.55 2.83 -3.58
N ASP A 84 19.51 2.09 -2.48
CA ASP A 84 19.26 0.66 -2.48
C ASP A 84 17.74 0.34 -2.53
N VAL A 85 16.91 1.34 -2.26
CA VAL A 85 15.45 1.26 -2.22
C VAL A 85 14.82 1.92 -3.46
N ALA A 86 15.44 2.98 -3.96
CA ALA A 86 14.92 3.74 -5.08
C ALA A 86 14.70 2.86 -6.33
N GLY A 87 13.52 2.98 -6.92
CA GLY A 87 13.14 2.21 -8.10
C GLY A 87 12.81 0.73 -7.84
N LYS A 88 12.87 0.26 -6.60
CA LYS A 88 12.48 -1.10 -6.21
C LYS A 88 11.12 -1.08 -5.54
N LEU A 89 10.17 -1.82 -6.09
CA LEU A 89 8.86 -2.03 -5.48
C LEU A 89 8.88 -3.35 -4.71
N LYS A 90 8.55 -3.29 -3.41
CA LYS A 90 8.33 -4.50 -2.62
C LYS A 90 6.93 -5.03 -2.93
N THR A 91 6.84 -6.15 -3.61
CA THR A 91 5.60 -6.85 -3.89
C THR A 91 5.37 -8.00 -2.92
N VAL A 92 4.12 -8.43 -2.78
CA VAL A 92 3.78 -9.67 -2.08
C VAL A 92 4.01 -10.83 -3.05
N ASP A 93 4.72 -11.87 -2.60
CA ASP A 93 4.89 -13.10 -3.36
C ASP A 93 3.57 -13.87 -3.39
N PRO A 94 2.97 -14.11 -4.57
CA PRO A 94 1.72 -14.87 -4.68
C PRO A 94 1.81 -16.29 -4.10
N ASP A 95 3.00 -16.87 -4.06
CA ASP A 95 3.25 -18.22 -3.54
C ASP A 95 3.61 -18.25 -2.06
N CYS A 96 3.59 -17.10 -1.36
CA CYS A 96 3.90 -17.06 0.06
C CYS A 96 2.85 -17.83 0.89
N GLN A 97 3.29 -18.31 2.06
CA GLN A 97 2.45 -19.11 2.96
C GLN A 97 1.14 -18.41 3.34
N MET A 98 1.18 -17.12 3.61
CA MET A 98 0.00 -16.33 4.00
C MET A 98 -1.09 -16.35 2.92
N ILE A 99 -0.72 -16.25 1.64
CA ILE A 99 -1.67 -16.34 0.52
C ILE A 99 -2.28 -17.74 0.43
N LYS A 100 -1.47 -18.80 0.60
CA LYS A 100 -1.94 -20.18 0.59
C LYS A 100 -2.91 -20.44 1.74
N GLU A 101 -2.62 -19.98 2.93
CA GLU A 101 -3.49 -20.07 4.10
C GLU A 101 -4.81 -19.32 3.89
N ALA A 102 -4.74 -18.09 3.35
CA ALA A 102 -5.93 -17.32 3.04
C ALA A 102 -6.84 -18.01 2.01
N LYS A 103 -6.27 -18.60 0.96
CA LYS A 103 -7.02 -19.43 -0.01
C LYS A 103 -7.67 -20.64 0.65
N THR A 104 -6.99 -21.29 1.60
CA THR A 104 -7.52 -22.46 2.33
C THR A 104 -8.77 -22.11 3.13
N ILE A 105 -8.89 -20.91 3.66
CA ILE A 105 -10.09 -20.43 4.37
C ILE A 105 -11.11 -19.75 3.44
N GLY A 106 -10.96 -19.86 2.13
CA GLY A 106 -11.93 -19.41 1.13
C GLY A 106 -11.82 -17.95 0.70
N ILE A 107 -10.71 -17.26 0.98
CA ILE A 107 -10.49 -15.90 0.49
C ILE A 107 -10.08 -15.99 -0.98
N SER A 108 -10.84 -15.31 -1.87
CA SER A 108 -10.54 -15.20 -3.29
C SER A 108 -9.56 -14.06 -3.54
N PHE A 109 -8.57 -14.31 -4.39
CA PHE A 109 -7.63 -13.31 -4.89
C PHE A 109 -7.91 -12.90 -6.34
N GLY A 110 -9.01 -13.39 -6.92
CA GLY A 110 -9.42 -13.07 -8.29
C GLY A 110 -8.72 -13.89 -9.37
N ASP A 111 -8.10 -14.97 -8.97
CA ASP A 111 -7.43 -15.98 -9.84
C ASP A 111 -8.28 -17.25 -10.03
#